data_0a96ed3cb791d1653193ea6c8f226190
#
_entry.id   0a96ed3cb791d1653193ea6c8f226190
#
_cell.length_a   1.000
_cell.length_b   1.000
_cell.length_c   1.000
_cell.angle_alpha   90.00
_cell.angle_beta   90.00
_cell.angle_gamma   90.00
#
_symmetry.space_group_name_H-M   'P 1'
#
loop_
_entity.id
_entity.type
_entity.pdbx_description
1 polymer ?
#
loop_
_entity_poly.entity_id
_entity_poly.type
_entity_poly.pdbx_seq_one_letter_code
_entity_poly.pdbx_strand_id
1 'polypeptide(L)'
;PEKVHDRQITVTFNADTDPGLNWKFKPGEKSNKIRIGESALTFYIAENMEDRDVKGHATYNVVPHKAGQYFVKVACFCFEEQILNPRQKVNMPVSYFIDPAILDDPEMDDVQTITLSY
;
A
#
# COMPACT_ATOMS: atom_id res chain seq x y z
N PRO A 1 13.74 -9.19 -4.41
CA PRO A 1 15.10 -8.80 -4.07
C PRO A 1 15.91 -10.00 -3.57
N GLU A 2 17.15 -10.02 -3.93
CA GLU A 2 18.02 -11.15 -3.65
C GLU A 2 18.69 -11.05 -2.28
N LYS A 3 18.71 -9.87 -1.68
CA LYS A 3 19.44 -9.63 -0.45
C LYS A 3 18.63 -8.82 0.54
N VAL A 4 18.58 -9.31 1.77
CA VAL A 4 17.92 -8.64 2.89
C VAL A 4 18.97 -8.00 3.78
N HIS A 5 18.77 -6.75 4.16
CA HIS A 5 19.71 -5.98 4.96
C HIS A 5 19.17 -5.80 6.38
N ASP A 6 20.07 -5.47 7.32
CA ASP A 6 19.69 -5.32 8.72
C ASP A 6 18.87 -4.07 9.01
N ARG A 7 19.04 -3.02 8.19
CA ARG A 7 18.28 -1.80 8.38
C ARG A 7 16.80 -2.07 8.18
N GLN A 8 15.97 -1.55 9.07
CA GLN A 8 14.53 -1.71 9.04
C GLN A 8 13.83 -0.40 8.74
N ILE A 9 12.70 -0.49 8.08
CA ILE A 9 11.81 0.64 7.82
C ILE A 9 10.40 0.25 8.24
N THR A 10 9.70 1.15 8.91
CA THR A 10 8.30 0.98 9.23
C THR A 10 7.47 1.48 8.05
N VAL A 11 6.60 0.62 7.53
CA VAL A 11 5.66 1.00 6.49
C VAL A 11 4.30 1.13 7.13
N THR A 12 3.71 2.33 7.04
CA THR A 12 2.35 2.58 7.55
C THR A 12 1.38 2.61 6.39
N PHE A 13 0.15 2.21 6.65
CA PHE A 13 -0.87 2.06 5.62
C PHE A 13 -2.06 2.93 5.94
N ASN A 14 -2.45 3.78 4.97
CA ASN A 14 -3.63 4.63 5.06
C ASN A 14 -4.58 4.30 3.92
N ALA A 15 -5.85 4.53 4.16
CA ALA A 15 -6.88 4.39 3.14
C ALA A 15 -7.89 5.51 3.28
N ASP A 16 -8.21 6.15 2.16
CA ASP A 16 -9.22 7.19 2.08
C ASP A 16 -10.20 6.83 0.98
N THR A 17 -11.46 7.21 1.18
CA THR A 17 -12.52 7.00 0.21
C THR A 17 -13.06 8.34 -0.24
N ASP A 18 -13.25 8.50 -1.54
CA ASP A 18 -13.92 9.68 -2.09
C ASP A 18 -15.33 9.78 -1.48
N PRO A 19 -15.76 10.97 -1.03
CA PRO A 19 -17.10 11.12 -0.46
C PRO A 19 -18.23 10.65 -1.35
N GLY A 20 -18.03 10.64 -2.68
CA GLY A 20 -19.05 10.16 -3.61
C GLY A 20 -19.10 8.63 -3.75
N LEU A 21 -18.15 7.92 -3.16
CA LEU A 21 -18.06 6.47 -3.25
C LEU A 21 -18.54 5.84 -1.94
N ASN A 22 -19.64 5.12 -1.98
CA ASN A 22 -20.20 4.49 -0.79
C ASN A 22 -19.60 3.10 -0.55
N TRP A 23 -18.27 3.08 -0.44
CA TRP A 23 -17.51 1.91 -0.04
C TRP A 23 -16.92 2.15 1.33
N LYS A 24 -16.72 1.08 2.07
CA LYS A 24 -15.88 1.08 3.25
C LYS A 24 -14.51 0.54 2.83
N PHE A 25 -13.46 1.31 3.04
CA PHE A 25 -12.13 0.95 2.56
C PHE A 25 -11.11 1.23 3.65
N LYS A 26 -10.37 0.20 4.05
CA LYS A 26 -9.40 0.32 5.14
C LYS A 26 -8.23 -0.63 4.93
N PRO A 27 -7.04 -0.30 5.49
CA PRO A 27 -5.94 -1.25 5.49
C PRO A 27 -6.25 -2.42 6.44
N GLY A 28 -5.73 -3.59 6.10
CA GLY A 28 -5.85 -4.76 6.97
C GLY A 28 -4.95 -4.67 8.20
N GLU A 29 -3.87 -3.88 8.11
CA GLU A 29 -2.98 -3.59 9.22
C GLU A 29 -2.57 -2.12 9.17
N LYS A 30 -2.22 -1.54 10.31
CA LYS A 30 -1.84 -0.13 10.38
C LYS A 30 -0.42 0.11 9.93
N SER A 31 0.48 -0.82 10.24
CA SER A 31 1.88 -0.70 9.91
C SER A 31 2.56 -2.05 9.94
N ASN A 32 3.72 -2.11 9.30
CA ASN A 32 4.57 -3.28 9.33
C ASN A 32 6.02 -2.82 9.30
N LYS A 33 6.85 -3.40 10.16
CA LYS A 33 8.27 -3.09 10.18
C LYS A 33 9.00 -4.18 9.41
N ILE A 34 9.69 -3.77 8.34
CA ILE A 34 10.38 -4.71 7.46
C ILE A 34 11.84 -4.33 7.32
N ARG A 35 12.66 -5.30 6.94
CA ARG A 35 14.05 -5.06 6.57
C ARG A 35 14.13 -4.64 5.11
N ILE A 36 15.13 -3.85 4.80
CA ILE A 36 15.34 -3.41 3.43
C ILE A 36 15.69 -4.63 2.56
N GLY A 37 15.00 -4.75 1.43
CA GLY A 37 15.12 -5.88 0.52
C GLY A 37 14.21 -7.05 0.86
N GLU A 38 13.54 -7.02 2.01
CA GLU A 38 12.62 -8.08 2.41
C GLU A 38 11.27 -7.88 1.72
N SER A 39 10.77 -8.93 1.09
CA SER A 39 9.43 -8.90 0.49
C SER A 39 8.38 -9.04 1.57
N ALA A 40 7.32 -8.26 1.46
CA ALA A 40 6.22 -8.28 2.39
C ALA A 40 4.90 -8.26 1.66
N LEU A 41 3.88 -8.76 2.33
CA LEU A 41 2.52 -8.79 1.80
C LEU A 41 1.59 -8.14 2.79
N THR A 42 0.79 -7.22 2.30
CA THR A 42 -0.31 -6.65 3.07
C THR A 42 -1.58 -6.70 2.25
N PHE A 43 -2.67 -6.24 2.81
CA PHE A 43 -3.94 -6.19 2.08
C PHE A 43 -4.77 -5.03 2.57
N TYR A 44 -5.66 -4.59 1.69
CA TYR A 44 -6.70 -3.62 2.01
C TYR A 44 -8.04 -4.32 1.93
N ILE A 45 -9.00 -3.86 2.73
CA ILE A 45 -10.35 -4.43 2.76
C ILE A 45 -11.28 -3.40 2.17
N ALA A 46 -12.00 -3.80 1.12
CA ALA A 46 -13.02 -2.95 0.49
C ALA A 46 -14.38 -3.62 0.62
N GLU A 47 -15.39 -2.83 0.97
CA GLU A 47 -16.75 -3.31 1.13
C GLU A 47 -17.73 -2.34 0.49
N ASN A 48 -18.59 -2.85 -0.40
CA ASN A 48 -19.65 -2.07 -1.00
C ASN A 48 -20.79 -1.94 0.01
N MET A 49 -21.12 -0.73 0.39
CA MET A 49 -22.17 -0.46 1.39
C MET A 49 -23.53 -0.23 0.77
N GLU A 50 -23.67 -0.38 -0.55
CA GLU A 50 -24.93 -0.21 -1.25
C GLU A 50 -25.55 -1.55 -1.66
N ASP A 51 -26.84 -1.51 -1.98
CA ASP A 51 -27.58 -2.69 -2.44
C ASP A 51 -27.56 -2.84 -3.96
N ARG A 52 -26.59 -2.25 -4.62
CA ARG A 52 -26.36 -2.30 -6.07
C ARG A 52 -24.88 -2.43 -6.35
N ASP A 53 -24.53 -2.81 -7.56
CA ASP A 53 -23.13 -2.83 -7.99
C ASP A 53 -22.57 -1.41 -7.98
N VAL A 54 -21.38 -1.25 -7.43
CA VAL A 54 -20.70 0.05 -7.39
C VAL A 54 -19.28 -0.12 -7.89
N LYS A 55 -18.91 0.72 -8.87
CA LYS A 55 -17.56 0.71 -9.43
C LYS A 55 -16.67 1.70 -8.67
N GLY A 56 -15.50 1.24 -8.29
CA GLY A 56 -14.48 2.05 -7.65
C GLY A 56 -13.17 2.00 -8.42
N HIS A 57 -12.38 3.03 -8.26
CA HIS A 57 -11.06 3.16 -8.89
C HIS A 57 -10.07 3.59 -7.81
N ALA A 58 -8.94 2.91 -7.71
CA ALA A 58 -7.95 3.18 -6.67
C ALA A 58 -6.70 3.85 -7.25
N THR A 59 -6.22 4.86 -6.54
CA THR A 59 -4.91 5.45 -6.78
C THR A 59 -4.11 5.38 -5.50
N TYR A 60 -2.80 5.56 -5.59
CA TYR A 60 -1.95 5.49 -4.41
C TYR A 60 -0.88 6.56 -4.43
N ASN A 61 -0.28 6.76 -3.26
CA ASN A 61 0.74 7.77 -3.07
C ASN A 61 1.67 7.29 -1.94
N VAL A 62 2.94 7.63 -2.02
CA VAL A 62 3.96 7.25 -1.05
C VAL A 62 4.56 8.52 -0.44
N VAL A 63 4.65 8.56 0.89
CA VAL A 63 5.20 9.69 1.63
C VAL A 63 6.32 9.17 2.54
N PRO A 64 7.48 9.79 2.59
CA PRO A 64 7.88 11.01 1.87
C PRO A 64 8.11 10.75 0.38
N HIS A 65 7.87 11.73 -0.45
CA HIS A 65 8.02 11.58 -1.90
C HIS A 65 9.43 11.15 -2.31
N LYS A 66 10.45 11.62 -1.59
CA LYS A 66 11.84 11.26 -1.89
C LYS A 66 12.11 9.77 -1.74
N ALA A 67 11.32 9.07 -0.93
CA ALA A 67 11.45 7.63 -0.73
C ALA A 67 10.63 6.82 -1.72
N GLY A 68 9.74 7.45 -2.46
CA GLY A 68 8.83 6.76 -3.37
C GLY A 68 9.54 5.93 -4.44
N GLN A 69 10.69 6.40 -4.91
CA GLN A 69 11.46 5.68 -5.93
C GLN A 69 12.03 4.35 -5.42
N TYR A 70 12.12 4.19 -4.10
CA TYR A 70 12.65 2.97 -3.49
C TYR A 70 11.56 2.04 -2.97
N PHE A 71 10.31 2.48 -3.03
CA PHE A 71 9.18 1.64 -2.65
C PHE A 71 8.69 0.89 -3.88
N VAL A 72 8.95 -0.42 -3.93
CA VAL A 72 8.63 -1.23 -5.10
C VAL A 72 7.41 -2.09 -4.81
N LYS A 73 6.35 -1.90 -5.59
CA LYS A 73 5.18 -2.77 -5.56
C LYS A 73 5.37 -3.85 -6.61
N VAL A 74 5.39 -5.09 -6.17
CA VAL A 74 5.56 -6.24 -7.06
C VAL A 74 4.21 -6.62 -7.66
N ALA A 75 3.16 -6.58 -6.86
CA ALA A 75 1.81 -6.88 -7.31
C ALA A 75 0.82 -5.97 -6.60
N CYS A 76 -0.14 -5.44 -7.32
CA CYS A 76 -1.14 -4.55 -6.78
C CYS A 76 -2.42 -4.61 -7.63
N PHE A 77 -3.54 -4.64 -6.95
CA PHE A 77 -4.86 -4.58 -7.57
C PHE A 77 -5.24 -3.16 -8.02
N CYS A 78 -4.48 -2.16 -7.62
CA CYS A 78 -4.93 -0.78 -7.48
C CYS A 78 -5.00 0.05 -8.76
N PHE A 79 -4.61 -0.47 -9.89
CA PHE A 79 -4.63 0.32 -11.13
C PHE A 79 -5.90 0.13 -11.94
N GLU A 80 -6.71 -0.81 -11.58
CA GLU A 80 -7.88 -1.17 -12.35
C GLU A 80 -9.15 -0.79 -11.63
N GLU A 81 -10.19 -0.54 -12.41
CA GLU A 81 -11.50 -0.34 -11.86
C GLU A 81 -12.01 -1.66 -11.28
N GLN A 82 -12.62 -1.58 -10.12
CA GLN A 82 -13.23 -2.72 -9.45
C GLN A 82 -14.72 -2.47 -9.31
N ILE A 83 -15.50 -3.48 -9.68
CA ILE A 83 -16.95 -3.46 -9.44
C ILE A 83 -17.22 -4.43 -8.31
N LEU A 84 -17.79 -3.92 -7.22
CA LEU A 84 -18.24 -4.75 -6.13
C LEU A 84 -19.74 -4.94 -6.22
N ASN A 85 -20.17 -6.18 -6.07
CA ASN A 85 -21.60 -6.52 -6.01
C ASN A 85 -22.23 -5.95 -4.74
N PRO A 86 -23.57 -5.93 -4.64
CA PRO A 86 -24.22 -5.41 -3.44
C PRO A 86 -23.65 -6.05 -2.17
N ARG A 87 -23.22 -5.22 -1.24
CA ARG A 87 -22.67 -5.65 0.06
C ARG A 87 -21.44 -6.55 -0.01
N GLN A 88 -20.81 -6.65 -1.16
CA GLN A 88 -19.61 -7.48 -1.33
C GLN A 88 -18.42 -6.89 -0.56
N LYS A 89 -17.69 -7.77 0.10
CA LYS A 89 -16.46 -7.43 0.82
C LYS A 89 -15.31 -8.26 0.24
N VAL A 90 -14.20 -7.59 -0.09
CA VAL A 90 -13.04 -8.26 -0.68
C VAL A 90 -11.76 -7.82 0.01
N ASN A 91 -10.79 -8.73 0.03
CA ASN A 91 -9.42 -8.42 0.44
C ASN A 91 -8.61 -8.15 -0.82
N MET A 92 -7.87 -7.05 -0.83
CA MET A 92 -7.07 -6.61 -1.97
C MET A 92 -5.60 -6.66 -1.59
N PRO A 93 -4.84 -7.67 -2.07
CA PRO A 93 -3.46 -7.83 -1.64
C PRO A 93 -2.50 -6.88 -2.33
N VAL A 94 -1.46 -6.49 -1.61
CA VAL A 94 -0.35 -5.69 -2.12
C VAL A 94 0.94 -6.37 -1.68
N SER A 95 1.79 -6.72 -2.65
CA SER A 95 3.11 -7.28 -2.39
C SER A 95 4.16 -6.21 -2.70
N TYR A 96 5.08 -5.98 -1.79
CA TYR A 96 6.03 -4.88 -1.91
C TYR A 96 7.36 -5.20 -1.24
N PHE A 97 8.37 -4.39 -1.55
CA PHE A 97 9.65 -4.36 -0.81
C PHE A 97 10.28 -2.98 -0.95
N ILE A 98 11.27 -2.72 -0.11
CA ILE A 98 12.08 -1.51 -0.20
C ILE A 98 13.36 -1.84 -0.96
N ASP A 99 13.63 -1.10 -2.04
CA ASP A 99 14.79 -1.34 -2.89
C ASP A 99 16.07 -1.11 -2.07
N PRO A 100 17.02 -2.07 -2.07
CA PRO A 100 18.30 -1.91 -1.38
C PRO A 100 19.11 -0.69 -1.82
N ALA A 101 18.85 -0.13 -2.99
CA ALA A 101 19.49 1.09 -3.44
C ALA A 101 19.29 2.28 -2.49
N ILE A 102 18.29 2.23 -1.62
CA ILE A 102 18.05 3.26 -0.60
C ILE A 102 19.24 3.40 0.34
N LEU A 103 19.98 2.31 0.56
CA LEU A 103 21.14 2.32 1.45
C LEU A 103 22.32 3.14 0.89
N ASP A 104 22.36 3.33 -0.42
CA ASP A 104 23.40 4.06 -1.10
C ASP A 104 23.06 5.55 -1.28
N ASP A 105 21.89 5.98 -0.81
CA ASP A 105 21.44 7.34 -0.96
C ASP A 105 21.49 8.05 0.40
N PRO A 106 22.44 8.99 0.60
CA PRO A 106 22.56 9.68 1.89
C PRO A 106 21.32 10.50 2.25
N GLU A 107 20.54 10.92 1.28
CA GLU A 107 19.32 11.68 1.54
C GLU A 107 18.22 10.84 2.20
N MET A 108 18.37 9.51 2.15
CA MET A 108 17.43 8.57 2.77
C MET A 108 17.87 8.12 4.16
N ASP A 109 18.99 8.60 4.68
CA ASP A 109 19.51 8.14 5.97
C ASP A 109 18.57 8.47 7.13
N ASP A 110 17.79 9.53 7.01
CA ASP A 110 16.83 9.97 8.02
C ASP A 110 15.45 9.33 7.87
N VAL A 111 15.23 8.55 6.82
CA VAL A 111 13.92 7.94 6.55
C VAL A 111 13.77 6.67 7.38
N GLN A 112 12.86 6.69 8.35
CA GLN A 112 12.56 5.54 9.20
C GLN A 112 11.16 5.01 8.95
N THR A 113 10.28 5.81 8.36
CA THR A 113 8.90 5.47 8.12
C THR A 113 8.49 5.89 6.71
N ILE A 114 7.83 4.99 6.02
CA ILE A 114 7.22 5.25 4.71
C ILE A 114 5.73 4.98 4.84
N THR A 115 4.92 5.91 4.36
CA THR A 115 3.46 5.78 4.40
C THR A 115 2.93 5.53 3.00
N LEU A 116 2.22 4.42 2.84
CA LEU A 116 1.50 4.07 1.62
C LEU A 116 0.03 4.41 1.82
N SER A 117 -0.50 5.30 0.99
CA SER A 117 -1.89 5.75 1.06
C SER A 117 -2.63 5.37 -0.21
N TYR A 118 -3.80 4.79 -0.07
CA TYR A 118 -4.71 4.47 -1.18
C TYR A 118 -5.97 5.29 -1.13
#